data_af37390ba1f26da28b057ce7579e4319
#
_entry.id   af37390ba1f26da28b057ce7579e4319
#
_cell.length_a   1.000
_cell.length_b   1.000
_cell.length_c   1.000
_cell.angle_alpha   90.00
_cell.angle_beta   90.00
_cell.angle_gamma   90.00
#
_symmetry.space_group_name_H-M   'P 1'
#
loop_
_entity.id
_entity.type
_entity.pdbx_description
1 polymer ?
#
loop_
_entity_poly.entity_id
_entity_poly.type
_entity_poly.pdbx_seq_one_letter_code
_entity_poly.pdbx_strand_id
1 'polypeptide(L)'
;LAEKCYQKTLYYAPNYVLALVSYGNLKTTLNETYDAIELFKKALSIKNNNYIAHFNLATAYQTIGEYTDALNHAKLSVKNNPSFTPADKLISSLIKYSKNDPHFLNMKEKLNDEKINRLHKVYLHFGVAKAYEDLENFDKFIEHIKKGNEIRKNISGYNIKSHIDLINKIKLIFKDINFSDFILKNNNKKIIFVLGMPRS
;
A
#
# COMPACT_ATOMS: atom_id res chain seq x y z
N LEU A 1 22.46 3.87 -6.54
CA LEU A 1 22.83 2.84 -7.53
C LEU A 1 21.62 2.50 -8.43
N ALA A 2 20.48 2.12 -7.87
CA ALA A 2 19.28 1.71 -8.63
C ALA A 2 18.83 2.76 -9.64
N GLU A 3 18.78 4.03 -9.25
CA GLU A 3 18.38 5.13 -10.13
C GLU A 3 19.27 5.23 -11.38
N LYS A 4 20.59 5.20 -11.21
CA LYS A 4 21.53 5.20 -12.34
C LYS A 4 21.33 4.02 -13.30
N CYS A 5 20.94 2.84 -12.77
CA CYS A 5 20.63 1.68 -13.59
C CYS A 5 19.38 1.92 -14.45
N TYR A 6 18.30 2.47 -13.87
CA TYR A 6 17.10 2.80 -14.64
C TYR A 6 17.34 3.89 -15.68
N GLN A 7 18.09 4.95 -15.34
CA GLN A 7 18.46 6.00 -16.27
C GLN A 7 19.25 5.43 -17.46
N LYS A 8 20.25 4.57 -17.19
CA LYS A 8 21.02 3.90 -18.24
C LYS A 8 20.15 2.96 -19.09
N THR A 9 19.25 2.21 -18.47
CA THR A 9 18.30 1.35 -19.21
C THR A 9 17.43 2.18 -20.15
N LEU A 10 16.87 3.29 -19.68
CA LEU A 10 16.01 4.15 -20.47
C LEU A 10 16.79 5.00 -21.51
N TYR A 11 18.07 5.20 -21.32
CA TYR A 11 18.94 5.80 -22.34
C TYR A 11 19.06 4.88 -23.57
N TYR A 12 19.26 3.56 -23.36
CA TYR A 12 19.38 2.59 -24.47
C TYR A 12 18.00 2.09 -24.97
N ALA A 13 17.00 2.07 -24.11
CA ALA A 13 15.65 1.60 -24.41
C ALA A 13 14.59 2.56 -23.86
N PRO A 14 14.38 3.76 -24.47
CA PRO A 14 13.54 4.82 -23.93
C PRO A 14 12.05 4.45 -23.81
N ASN A 15 11.61 3.42 -24.53
CA ASN A 15 10.24 2.93 -24.56
C ASN A 15 10.05 1.61 -23.79
N TYR A 16 11.02 1.22 -22.95
CA TYR A 16 10.90 -0.01 -22.16
C TYR A 16 9.94 0.19 -20.98
N VAL A 17 8.69 -0.18 -21.17
CA VAL A 17 7.56 0.06 -20.23
C VAL A 17 7.87 -0.46 -18.83
N LEU A 18 8.48 -1.65 -18.70
CA LEU A 18 8.80 -2.21 -17.38
C LEU A 18 9.82 -1.35 -16.63
N ALA A 19 10.84 -0.82 -17.32
CA ALA A 19 11.80 0.07 -16.70
C ALA A 19 11.17 1.40 -16.27
N LEU A 20 10.28 1.96 -17.10
CA LEU A 20 9.52 3.19 -16.76
C LEU A 20 8.69 2.99 -15.50
N VAL A 21 7.92 1.89 -15.42
CA VAL A 21 7.08 1.60 -14.25
C VAL A 21 7.92 1.35 -13.00
N SER A 22 9.01 0.59 -13.11
CA SER A 22 9.89 0.29 -11.98
C SER A 22 10.64 1.54 -11.50
N TYR A 23 11.05 2.41 -12.42
CA TYR A 23 11.66 3.67 -12.06
C TYR A 23 10.68 4.63 -11.39
N GLY A 24 9.43 4.70 -11.90
CA GLY A 24 8.35 5.43 -11.22
C GLY A 24 8.10 4.94 -9.79
N ASN A 25 8.14 3.61 -9.55
CA ASN A 25 8.02 3.06 -8.21
C ASN A 25 9.19 3.46 -7.31
N LEU A 26 10.41 3.50 -7.84
CA LEU A 26 11.57 4.01 -7.10
C LEU A 26 11.37 5.49 -6.74
N LYS A 27 10.92 6.33 -7.68
CA LYS A 27 10.63 7.75 -7.45
C LYS A 27 9.55 7.94 -6.35
N THR A 28 8.49 7.13 -6.38
CA THR A 28 7.47 7.11 -5.30
C THR A 28 8.10 6.79 -3.94
N THR A 29 9.01 5.81 -3.88
CA THR A 29 9.71 5.45 -2.63
C THR A 29 10.61 6.57 -2.12
N LEU A 30 11.16 7.39 -3.02
CA LEU A 30 11.98 8.57 -2.70
C LEU A 30 11.13 9.82 -2.39
N ASN A 31 9.81 9.72 -2.36
CA ASN A 31 8.85 10.82 -2.23
C ASN A 31 8.90 11.85 -3.39
N GLU A 32 9.47 11.46 -4.52
CA GLU A 32 9.52 12.26 -5.75
C GLU A 32 8.28 11.96 -6.60
N THR A 33 7.09 12.27 -6.07
CA THR A 33 5.79 11.83 -6.62
C THR A 33 5.50 12.41 -8.00
N TYR A 34 5.89 13.65 -8.28
CA TYR A 34 5.67 14.25 -9.61
C TYR A 34 6.51 13.57 -10.68
N ASP A 35 7.76 13.23 -10.40
CA ASP A 35 8.62 12.48 -11.34
C ASP A 35 8.04 11.08 -11.60
N ALA A 36 7.50 10.43 -10.56
CA ALA A 36 6.82 9.15 -10.69
C ALA A 36 5.61 9.24 -11.63
N ILE A 37 4.77 10.28 -11.49
CA ILE A 37 3.61 10.53 -12.34
C ILE A 37 4.02 10.62 -13.81
N GLU A 38 5.06 11.39 -14.13
CA GLU A 38 5.54 11.54 -15.51
C GLU A 38 6.04 10.21 -16.10
N LEU A 39 6.75 9.41 -15.30
CA LEU A 39 7.21 8.08 -15.72
C LEU A 39 6.04 7.11 -15.97
N PHE A 40 5.01 7.13 -15.11
CA PHE A 40 3.82 6.29 -15.32
C PHE A 40 3.01 6.75 -16.53
N LYS A 41 2.84 8.07 -16.73
CA LYS A 41 2.20 8.62 -17.94
C LYS A 41 2.94 8.20 -19.20
N LYS A 42 4.28 8.30 -19.21
CA LYS A 42 5.11 7.83 -20.33
C LYS A 42 4.94 6.33 -20.56
N ALA A 43 4.88 5.50 -19.51
CA ALA A 43 4.62 4.07 -19.66
C ALA A 43 3.25 3.80 -20.29
N LEU A 44 2.22 4.56 -19.91
CA LEU A 44 0.86 4.43 -20.43
C LEU A 44 0.71 4.98 -21.86
N SER A 45 1.48 5.97 -22.27
CA SER A 45 1.50 6.43 -23.68
C SER A 45 2.03 5.37 -24.63
N ILE A 46 2.88 4.45 -24.16
CA ILE A 46 3.43 3.33 -24.92
C ILE A 46 2.51 2.11 -24.84
N LYS A 47 1.98 1.80 -23.65
CA LYS A 47 1.10 0.67 -23.36
C LYS A 47 -0.08 1.11 -22.50
N ASN A 48 -1.13 1.56 -23.17
CA ASN A 48 -2.31 2.16 -22.53
C ASN A 48 -3.16 1.21 -21.67
N ASN A 49 -2.97 -0.10 -21.80
CA ASN A 49 -3.68 -1.12 -21.03
C ASN A 49 -2.84 -1.72 -19.88
N ASN A 50 -1.74 -1.08 -19.50
CA ASN A 50 -0.89 -1.56 -18.39
C ASN A 50 -1.60 -1.27 -17.05
N TYR A 51 -2.25 -2.28 -16.48
CA TYR A 51 -3.00 -2.16 -15.23
C TYR A 51 -2.12 -1.75 -14.03
N ILE A 52 -0.84 -2.17 -14.00
CA ILE A 52 0.10 -1.80 -12.93
C ILE A 52 0.44 -0.31 -13.04
N ALA A 53 0.72 0.19 -14.24
CA ALA A 53 1.01 1.61 -14.43
C ALA A 53 -0.20 2.48 -14.06
N HIS A 54 -1.43 2.05 -14.41
CA HIS A 54 -2.65 2.72 -13.98
C HIS A 54 -2.81 2.72 -12.46
N PHE A 55 -2.59 1.60 -11.78
CA PHE A 55 -2.68 1.51 -10.33
C PHE A 55 -1.64 2.41 -9.64
N ASN A 56 -0.40 2.40 -10.11
CA ASN A 56 0.67 3.21 -9.53
C ASN A 56 0.42 4.71 -9.75
N LEU A 57 -0.06 5.08 -10.93
CA LEU A 57 -0.46 6.46 -11.23
C LEU A 57 -1.65 6.90 -10.37
N ALA A 58 -2.64 6.03 -10.16
CA ALA A 58 -3.75 6.29 -9.24
C ALA A 58 -3.27 6.52 -7.79
N THR A 59 -2.31 5.71 -7.33
CA THR A 59 -1.72 5.87 -6.00
C THR A 59 -0.93 7.18 -5.89
N ALA A 60 -0.17 7.55 -6.93
CA ALA A 60 0.57 8.80 -6.98
C ALA A 60 -0.38 10.01 -6.96
N TYR A 61 -1.48 9.99 -7.72
CA TYR A 61 -2.50 11.03 -7.69
C TYR A 61 -3.19 11.11 -6.32
N GLN A 62 -3.51 9.98 -5.68
CA GLN A 62 -4.04 9.98 -4.31
C GLN A 62 -3.08 10.67 -3.33
N THR A 63 -1.77 10.44 -3.48
CA THR A 63 -0.75 11.04 -2.60
C THR A 63 -0.69 12.56 -2.70
N ILE A 64 -0.94 13.12 -3.88
CA ILE A 64 -0.95 14.59 -4.09
C ILE A 64 -2.35 15.21 -3.96
N GLY A 65 -3.38 14.42 -3.60
CA GLY A 65 -4.74 14.90 -3.36
C GLY A 65 -5.63 15.02 -4.61
N GLU A 66 -5.16 14.57 -5.77
CA GLU A 66 -5.91 14.58 -7.03
C GLU A 66 -6.84 13.35 -7.10
N TYR A 67 -7.88 13.34 -6.25
CA TYR A 67 -8.73 12.16 -6.03
C TYR A 67 -9.55 11.76 -7.24
N THR A 68 -9.94 12.70 -8.10
CA THR A 68 -10.68 12.42 -9.34
C THR A 68 -9.85 11.59 -10.30
N ASP A 69 -8.60 12.01 -10.55
CA ASP A 69 -7.67 11.30 -11.42
C ASP A 69 -7.26 9.96 -10.82
N ALA A 70 -7.04 9.93 -9.50
CA ALA A 70 -6.77 8.69 -8.77
C ALA A 70 -7.89 7.66 -9.01
N LEU A 71 -9.15 8.06 -8.85
CA LEU A 71 -10.30 7.18 -9.07
C LEU A 71 -10.41 6.71 -10.52
N ASN A 72 -10.22 7.61 -11.49
CA ASN A 72 -10.26 7.27 -12.91
C ASN A 72 -9.20 6.21 -13.26
N HIS A 73 -7.97 6.41 -12.83
CA HIS A 73 -6.88 5.47 -13.09
C HIS A 73 -7.04 4.16 -12.31
N ALA A 74 -7.55 4.17 -11.09
CA ALA A 74 -7.88 2.95 -10.35
C ALA A 74 -8.94 2.11 -11.07
N LYS A 75 -10.01 2.73 -11.60
CA LYS A 75 -11.02 2.06 -12.42
C LYS A 75 -10.44 1.46 -13.71
N LEU A 76 -9.52 2.19 -14.38
CA LEU A 76 -8.83 1.66 -15.56
C LEU A 76 -7.94 0.46 -15.22
N SER A 77 -7.31 0.46 -14.04
CA SER A 77 -6.56 -0.70 -13.57
C SER A 77 -7.45 -1.94 -13.42
N VAL A 78 -8.60 -1.81 -12.74
CA VAL A 78 -9.58 -2.92 -12.59
C VAL A 78 -10.13 -3.35 -13.94
N LYS A 79 -10.44 -2.42 -14.84
CA LYS A 79 -10.93 -2.74 -16.19
C LYS A 79 -9.92 -3.57 -16.99
N ASN A 80 -8.63 -3.23 -16.91
CA ASN A 80 -7.56 -3.93 -17.64
C ASN A 80 -7.14 -5.25 -17.00
N ASN A 81 -7.31 -5.39 -15.68
CA ASN A 81 -7.11 -6.65 -14.95
C ASN A 81 -8.09 -6.77 -13.77
N PRO A 82 -9.25 -7.39 -13.97
CA PRO A 82 -10.28 -7.55 -12.92
C PRO A 82 -9.81 -8.34 -11.69
N SER A 83 -8.79 -9.20 -11.84
CA SER A 83 -8.24 -9.98 -10.73
C SER A 83 -7.21 -9.22 -9.89
N PHE A 84 -6.82 -8.01 -10.30
CA PHE A 84 -5.87 -7.18 -9.55
C PHE A 84 -6.58 -6.36 -8.47
N THR A 85 -6.93 -7.00 -7.39
CA THR A 85 -7.76 -6.47 -6.29
C THR A 85 -7.12 -5.36 -5.42
N PRO A 86 -5.79 -5.09 -5.44
CA PRO A 86 -5.26 -3.85 -4.86
C PRO A 86 -5.93 -2.58 -5.41
N ALA A 87 -6.32 -2.60 -6.70
CA ALA A 87 -7.04 -1.48 -7.30
C ALA A 87 -8.48 -1.37 -6.78
N ASP A 88 -9.17 -2.49 -6.50
CA ASP A 88 -10.49 -2.46 -5.84
C ASP A 88 -10.40 -1.81 -4.45
N LYS A 89 -9.38 -2.16 -3.66
CA LYS A 89 -9.14 -1.54 -2.35
C LYS A 89 -8.85 -0.04 -2.48
N LEU A 90 -8.09 0.37 -3.49
CA LEU A 90 -7.81 1.78 -3.74
C LEU A 90 -9.11 2.54 -4.08
N ILE A 91 -9.95 2.01 -4.98
CA ILE A 91 -11.25 2.59 -5.30
C ILE A 91 -12.08 2.75 -4.02
N SER A 92 -12.12 1.72 -3.17
CA SER A 92 -12.90 1.77 -1.92
C SER A 92 -12.45 2.84 -0.94
N SER A 93 -11.19 3.28 -1.01
CA SER A 93 -10.70 4.41 -0.19
C SER A 93 -11.02 5.78 -0.78
N LEU A 94 -11.46 5.84 -2.03
CA LEU A 94 -11.70 7.09 -2.77
C LEU A 94 -13.18 7.45 -2.93
N ILE A 95 -14.09 6.50 -2.67
CA ILE A 95 -15.53 6.71 -2.83
C ILE A 95 -16.30 6.43 -1.53
N LYS A 96 -17.50 6.98 -1.42
CA LYS A 96 -18.48 6.61 -0.40
C LYS A 96 -19.52 5.69 -1.03
N TYR A 97 -19.75 4.53 -0.40
CA TYR A 97 -20.65 3.51 -0.93
C TYR A 97 -22.10 3.74 -0.59
N SER A 98 -22.97 3.34 -1.50
CA SER A 98 -24.39 3.11 -1.30
C SER A 98 -24.71 1.61 -1.36
N LYS A 99 -25.93 1.21 -0.88
CA LYS A 99 -26.32 -0.20 -0.75
C LYS A 99 -26.20 -1.02 -2.04
N ASN A 100 -26.50 -0.41 -3.20
CA ASN A 100 -26.52 -1.08 -4.51
C ASN A 100 -25.36 -0.62 -5.40
N ASP A 101 -24.27 -0.14 -4.82
CA ASP A 101 -23.12 0.29 -5.61
C ASP A 101 -22.55 -0.88 -6.42
N PRO A 102 -22.39 -0.73 -7.75
CA PRO A 102 -21.93 -1.82 -8.62
C PRO A 102 -20.53 -2.33 -8.26
N HIS A 103 -19.62 -1.45 -7.83
CA HIS A 103 -18.28 -1.87 -7.43
C HIS A 103 -18.30 -2.68 -6.13
N PHE A 104 -19.15 -2.29 -5.15
CA PHE A 104 -19.34 -3.06 -3.93
C PHE A 104 -19.88 -4.47 -4.22
N LEU A 105 -20.89 -4.59 -5.09
CA LEU A 105 -21.43 -5.89 -5.50
C LEU A 105 -20.38 -6.75 -6.21
N ASN A 106 -19.62 -6.17 -7.12
CA ASN A 106 -18.53 -6.86 -7.83
C ASN A 106 -17.44 -7.36 -6.88
N MET A 107 -17.03 -6.57 -5.88
CA MET A 107 -16.07 -7.04 -4.86
C MET A 107 -16.59 -8.26 -4.08
N LYS A 108 -17.89 -8.30 -3.77
CA LYS A 108 -18.52 -9.46 -3.10
C LYS A 108 -18.50 -10.69 -3.99
N GLU A 109 -18.79 -10.56 -5.28
CA GLU A 109 -18.70 -11.65 -6.25
C GLU A 109 -17.28 -12.18 -6.36
N LYS A 110 -16.27 -11.29 -6.47
CA LYS A 110 -14.86 -11.67 -6.50
C LYS A 110 -14.41 -12.45 -5.25
N LEU A 111 -14.98 -12.18 -4.07
CA LEU A 111 -14.66 -12.93 -2.85
C LEU A 111 -15.03 -14.41 -2.95
N ASN A 112 -16.08 -14.74 -3.73
CA ASN A 112 -16.55 -16.10 -3.96
C ASN A 112 -15.79 -16.79 -5.10
N ASP A 113 -15.00 -16.06 -5.89
CA ASP A 113 -14.21 -16.64 -6.97
C ASP A 113 -12.99 -17.38 -6.42
N GLU A 114 -12.91 -18.68 -6.68
CA GLU A 114 -11.78 -19.52 -6.25
C GLU A 114 -10.46 -19.18 -6.97
N LYS A 115 -10.55 -18.57 -8.16
CA LYS A 115 -9.37 -18.14 -8.92
C LYS A 115 -8.64 -16.96 -8.28
N ILE A 116 -9.32 -16.21 -7.42
CA ILE A 116 -8.71 -15.11 -6.67
C ILE A 116 -7.85 -15.68 -5.55
N ASN A 117 -6.56 -15.42 -5.60
CA ASN A 117 -5.62 -15.92 -4.59
C ASN A 117 -5.84 -15.29 -3.20
N ARG A 118 -5.31 -15.93 -2.16
CA ARG A 118 -5.51 -15.52 -0.76
C ARG A 118 -5.07 -14.09 -0.49
N LEU A 119 -3.93 -13.65 -1.04
CA LEU A 119 -3.45 -12.28 -0.84
C LEU A 119 -4.44 -11.26 -1.45
N HIS A 120 -4.96 -11.56 -2.62
CA HIS A 120 -5.94 -10.72 -3.29
C HIS A 120 -7.29 -10.68 -2.54
N LYS A 121 -7.69 -11.77 -1.89
CA LYS A 121 -8.87 -11.79 -1.00
C LYS A 121 -8.71 -10.85 0.20
N VAL A 122 -7.50 -10.62 0.70
CA VAL A 122 -7.25 -9.64 1.78
C VAL A 122 -7.69 -8.23 1.35
N TYR A 123 -7.30 -7.80 0.14
CA TYR A 123 -7.67 -6.48 -0.37
C TYR A 123 -9.19 -6.34 -0.56
N LEU A 124 -9.84 -7.40 -1.05
CA LEU A 124 -11.30 -7.41 -1.20
C LEU A 124 -12.02 -7.34 0.16
N HIS A 125 -11.54 -8.10 1.16
CA HIS A 125 -12.13 -8.02 2.50
C HIS A 125 -12.04 -6.60 3.08
N PHE A 126 -10.92 -5.91 2.92
CA PHE A 126 -10.80 -4.53 3.40
C PHE A 126 -11.63 -3.55 2.58
N GLY A 127 -11.76 -3.74 1.26
CA GLY A 127 -12.64 -2.93 0.42
C GLY A 127 -14.11 -3.10 0.77
N VAL A 128 -14.56 -4.35 0.96
CA VAL A 128 -15.93 -4.67 1.39
C VAL A 128 -16.21 -4.20 2.81
N ALA A 129 -15.22 -4.28 3.72
CA ALA A 129 -15.34 -3.70 5.05
C ALA A 129 -15.63 -2.20 4.97
N LYS A 130 -14.84 -1.44 4.17
CA LYS A 130 -15.07 -0.01 3.96
C LYS A 130 -16.49 0.29 3.44
N ALA A 131 -16.99 -0.52 2.52
CA ALA A 131 -18.36 -0.36 2.03
C ALA A 131 -19.41 -0.58 3.15
N TYR A 132 -19.22 -1.59 4.02
CA TYR A 132 -20.10 -1.81 5.16
C TYR A 132 -19.98 -0.72 6.23
N GLU A 133 -18.80 -0.12 6.41
CA GLU A 133 -18.62 1.07 7.27
C GLU A 133 -19.46 2.24 6.76
N ASP A 134 -19.38 2.53 5.45
CA ASP A 134 -20.19 3.61 4.82
C ASP A 134 -21.69 3.36 4.89
N LEU A 135 -22.12 2.10 4.96
CA LEU A 135 -23.50 1.67 5.11
C LEU A 135 -23.94 1.54 6.60
N GLU A 136 -23.06 1.91 7.53
CA GLU A 136 -23.31 1.82 8.99
C GLU A 136 -23.63 0.40 9.48
N ASN A 137 -23.20 -0.63 8.74
CA ASN A 137 -23.35 -2.04 9.12
C ASN A 137 -22.07 -2.53 9.82
N PHE A 138 -21.93 -2.18 11.10
CA PHE A 138 -20.72 -2.43 11.86
C PHE A 138 -20.45 -3.92 12.12
N ASP A 139 -21.46 -4.76 12.21
CA ASP A 139 -21.28 -6.21 12.36
C ASP A 139 -20.56 -6.81 11.15
N LYS A 140 -21.02 -6.46 9.95
CA LYS A 140 -20.38 -6.90 8.69
C LYS A 140 -19.02 -6.25 8.48
N PHE A 141 -18.85 -5.00 8.85
CA PHE A 141 -17.55 -4.34 8.86
C PHE A 141 -16.54 -5.13 9.69
N ILE A 142 -16.85 -5.43 10.96
CA ILE A 142 -15.97 -6.18 11.87
C ILE A 142 -15.71 -7.59 11.33
N GLU A 143 -16.72 -8.28 10.80
CA GLU A 143 -16.57 -9.61 10.19
C GLU A 143 -15.51 -9.60 9.09
N HIS A 144 -15.60 -8.65 8.15
CA HIS A 144 -14.67 -8.55 7.04
C HIS A 144 -13.27 -8.12 7.45
N ILE A 145 -13.11 -7.19 8.40
CA ILE A 145 -11.82 -6.83 8.98
C ILE A 145 -11.15 -8.06 9.62
N LYS A 146 -11.88 -8.84 10.42
CA LYS A 146 -11.33 -10.07 11.03
C LYS A 146 -10.86 -11.08 10.00
N LYS A 147 -11.68 -11.36 8.97
CA LYS A 147 -11.33 -12.30 7.88
C LYS A 147 -10.08 -11.84 7.11
N GLY A 148 -10.03 -10.56 6.73
CA GLY A 148 -8.86 -10.00 6.04
C GLY A 148 -7.58 -10.10 6.87
N ASN A 149 -7.65 -9.77 8.16
CA ASN A 149 -6.51 -9.87 9.08
C ASN A 149 -6.07 -11.32 9.33
N GLU A 150 -7.01 -12.26 9.46
CA GLU A 150 -6.70 -13.68 9.63
C GLU A 150 -5.94 -14.23 8.41
N ILE A 151 -6.44 -13.97 7.20
CA ILE A 151 -5.74 -14.39 5.97
C ILE A 151 -4.35 -13.75 5.92
N ARG A 152 -4.22 -12.46 6.20
CA ARG A 152 -2.94 -11.75 6.21
C ARG A 152 -1.96 -12.32 7.22
N LYS A 153 -2.43 -12.62 8.44
CA LYS A 153 -1.63 -13.27 9.49
C LYS A 153 -1.09 -14.62 9.02
N ASN A 154 -1.95 -15.44 8.40
CA ASN A 154 -1.56 -16.75 7.90
C ASN A 154 -0.55 -16.68 6.75
N ILE A 155 -0.68 -15.69 5.86
CA ILE A 155 0.28 -15.47 4.75
C ILE A 155 1.62 -14.96 5.26
N SER A 156 1.62 -14.04 6.24
CA SER A 156 2.85 -13.42 6.75
C SER A 156 3.65 -14.33 7.68
N GLY A 157 3.07 -15.44 8.14
CA GLY A 157 3.69 -16.29 9.15
C GLY A 157 3.93 -15.57 10.49
N TYR A 158 3.22 -14.47 10.73
CA TYR A 158 3.41 -13.65 11.93
C TYR A 158 3.22 -14.47 13.21
N ASN A 159 4.25 -14.48 14.04
CA ASN A 159 4.22 -15.12 15.36
C ASN A 159 4.60 -14.10 16.45
N ILE A 160 3.64 -13.77 17.29
CA ILE A 160 3.83 -12.85 18.42
C ILE A 160 4.94 -13.31 19.38
N LYS A 161 5.13 -14.65 19.55
CA LYS A 161 6.17 -15.20 20.41
C LYS A 161 7.57 -14.72 20.01
N SER A 162 7.87 -14.72 18.69
CA SER A 162 9.16 -14.25 18.19
C SER A 162 9.44 -12.79 18.56
N HIS A 163 8.40 -11.94 18.57
CA HIS A 163 8.52 -10.53 18.96
C HIS A 163 8.71 -10.40 20.48
N ILE A 164 7.98 -11.19 21.27
CA ILE A 164 8.14 -11.23 22.72
C ILE A 164 9.55 -11.68 23.08
N ASP A 165 10.07 -12.72 22.42
CA ASP A 165 11.43 -13.22 22.65
C ASP A 165 12.49 -12.17 22.28
N LEU A 166 12.29 -11.46 21.16
CA LEU A 166 13.17 -10.35 20.79
C LEU A 166 13.15 -9.22 21.83
N ILE A 167 11.97 -8.80 22.28
CA ILE A 167 11.81 -7.78 23.31
C ILE A 167 12.48 -8.23 24.62
N ASN A 168 12.32 -9.50 25.03
CA ASN A 168 12.94 -10.03 26.22
C ASN A 168 14.47 -10.07 26.08
N LYS A 169 15.01 -10.43 24.93
CA LYS A 169 16.45 -10.35 24.65
C LYS A 169 16.96 -8.90 24.75
N ILE A 170 16.25 -7.94 24.16
CA ILE A 170 16.58 -6.53 24.25
C ILE A 170 16.60 -6.09 25.73
N LYS A 171 15.54 -6.42 26.49
CA LYS A 171 15.49 -6.09 27.94
C LYS A 171 16.68 -6.67 28.72
N LEU A 172 17.09 -7.91 28.41
CA LEU A 172 18.26 -8.52 29.05
C LEU A 172 19.55 -7.80 28.73
N ILE A 173 19.75 -7.42 27.46
CA ILE A 173 20.96 -6.66 27.04
C ILE A 173 21.05 -5.31 27.76
N PHE A 174 19.90 -4.63 27.94
CA PHE A 174 19.86 -3.30 28.55
C PHE A 174 19.67 -3.31 30.07
N LYS A 175 19.52 -4.48 30.71
CA LYS A 175 19.21 -4.60 32.14
C LYS A 175 20.29 -3.98 33.03
N ASP A 176 21.55 -4.18 32.64
CA ASP A 176 22.72 -3.77 33.48
C ASP A 176 23.41 -2.53 32.90
N ILE A 177 22.81 -1.88 31.89
CA ILE A 177 23.38 -0.66 31.31
C ILE A 177 23.05 0.53 32.24
N ASN A 178 24.08 1.11 32.81
CA ASN A 178 23.97 2.39 33.51
C ASN A 178 24.00 3.53 32.50
N PHE A 179 22.83 4.09 32.16
CA PHE A 179 22.72 5.17 31.17
C PHE A 179 23.45 6.46 31.62
N SER A 180 23.77 6.63 32.92
CA SER A 180 24.57 7.76 33.40
C SER A 180 25.99 7.77 32.82
N ASP A 181 26.53 6.59 32.44
CA ASP A 181 27.87 6.48 31.86
C ASP A 181 27.92 7.00 30.41
N PHE A 182 26.78 7.16 29.79
CA PHE A 182 26.63 7.70 28.42
C PHE A 182 26.27 9.18 28.38
N ILE A 183 26.23 9.87 29.49
CA ILE A 183 26.03 11.33 29.52
C ILE A 183 27.24 12.00 28.86
N LEU A 184 27.07 12.39 27.61
CA LEU A 184 28.05 13.17 26.87
C LEU A 184 28.24 14.51 27.59
N LYS A 185 29.37 14.67 28.25
CA LYS A 185 29.80 15.94 28.81
C LYS A 185 29.83 16.97 27.67
N ASN A 186 29.00 18.01 27.79
CA ASN A 186 28.96 19.17 26.89
C ASN A 186 28.28 19.01 25.51
N ASN A 187 27.06 18.57 25.48
CA ASN A 187 26.22 18.86 24.33
C ASN A 187 24.95 19.58 24.77
N ASN A 188 24.81 20.87 24.43
CA ASN A 188 23.60 21.67 24.62
C ASN A 188 22.44 21.20 23.69
N LYS A 189 22.55 20.03 23.08
CA LYS A 189 21.51 19.43 22.21
C LYS A 189 20.55 18.64 23.11
N LYS A 190 19.32 19.10 23.21
CA LYS A 190 18.23 18.33 23.79
C LYS A 190 17.78 17.28 22.75
N ILE A 191 17.91 15.99 23.08
CA ILE A 191 17.34 14.92 22.29
C ILE A 191 15.94 14.68 22.82
N ILE A 192 14.93 14.87 21.96
CA ILE A 192 13.53 14.61 22.28
C ILE A 192 13.16 13.31 21.60
N PHE A 193 12.81 12.29 22.40
CA PHE A 193 12.21 11.06 21.88
C PHE A 193 10.68 11.21 21.89
N VAL A 194 10.07 11.12 20.72
CA VAL A 194 8.61 11.01 20.61
C VAL A 194 8.27 9.52 20.56
N LEU A 195 7.72 8.99 21.64
CA LEU A 195 7.24 7.62 21.74
C LEU A 195 5.73 7.65 21.49
N GLY A 196 5.28 6.94 20.49
CA GLY A 196 3.87 6.80 20.17
C GLY A 196 3.66 5.77 19.07
N MET A 197 2.42 5.32 18.94
CA MET A 197 2.06 4.50 17.79
C MET A 197 2.05 5.38 16.54
N PRO A 198 2.61 4.90 15.41
CA PRO A 198 2.44 5.62 14.15
C PRO A 198 0.95 5.82 13.88
N ARG A 199 0.51 7.07 13.75
CA ARG A 199 -0.88 7.47 13.51
C ARG A 199 -1.82 7.34 14.71
N SER A 200 -1.34 7.53 15.94
CA SER A 200 -2.20 7.85 17.09
C SER A 200 -2.58 9.33 17.08
#